data_3f3b51ab4fae550ef9a3e5deada2939a
#
_entry.id   3f3b51ab4fae550ef9a3e5deada2939a
#
_cell.length_a   1.000
_cell.length_b   1.000
_cell.length_c   1.000
_cell.angle_alpha   90.00
_cell.angle_beta   90.00
_cell.angle_gamma   90.00
#
_symmetry.space_group_name_H-M   'P 1'
#
loop_
_entity.id
_entity.type
_entity.pdbx_description
1 polymer ?
#
loop_
_entity_poly.entity_id
_entity_poly.type
_entity_poly.pdbx_seq_one_letter_code
_entity_poly.pdbx_strand_id
1 'polypeptide(L)'
;MARQTLGGAARFQLPMALPRGFTALQQRLEISDSMISLLTRTACIDYVSPGVEGRLHQLLFDLIIKAGSLGLITQSGHPIQSHLRIAATCLTIYQGQHANGACFANDRRYILGLEAAWSEVLLLDKAALSEPKSAEASLWAVFMISVTTGATAGFFYQQLHTLLQDLQLQYWEQVRRVLLEFIYPVSFVDQPCKTFYHSLQAQVAAK
;
A
#
# COMPACT_ATOMS: atom_id res chain seq x y z
N MET A 1 49.86 16.56 5.24
CA MET A 1 48.59 16.37 6.00
C MET A 1 47.45 16.70 5.09
N ALA A 2 46.84 15.68 4.47
CA ALA A 2 45.73 15.85 3.56
C ALA A 2 44.43 15.68 4.36
N ARG A 3 43.59 16.74 4.40
CA ARG A 3 42.24 16.68 4.92
C ARG A 3 41.39 15.88 3.93
N GLN A 4 41.02 14.68 4.31
CA GLN A 4 39.94 13.94 3.67
C GLN A 4 38.63 14.67 3.97
N THR A 5 38.04 15.26 2.94
CA THR A 5 36.67 15.76 2.95
C THR A 5 35.74 14.53 2.93
N LEU A 6 35.21 14.20 4.09
CA LEU A 6 34.18 13.20 4.24
C LEU A 6 32.91 13.61 3.49
N GLY A 7 32.66 12.88 2.45
CA GLY A 7 31.43 12.26 2.08
C GLY A 7 30.19 13.13 1.93
N GLY A 8 29.83 13.33 0.68
CA GLY A 8 28.52 13.80 0.31
C GLY A 8 27.42 12.96 0.99
N ALA A 9 26.66 13.60 1.85
CA ALA A 9 25.40 13.09 2.30
C ALA A 9 24.54 12.82 1.04
N ALA A 10 24.25 11.57 0.78
CA ALA A 10 23.28 11.21 -0.26
C ALA A 10 22.01 12.01 0.05
N ARG A 11 21.78 13.06 -0.73
CA ARG A 11 20.53 13.81 -0.69
C ARG A 11 19.48 12.85 -1.21
N PHE A 12 18.63 12.35 -0.33
CA PHE A 12 17.38 11.75 -0.72
C PHE A 12 16.61 12.80 -1.52
N GLN A 13 16.68 12.73 -2.83
CA GLN A 13 15.71 13.39 -3.68
C GLN A 13 14.43 12.55 -3.57
N LEU A 14 13.63 12.87 -2.57
CA LEU A 14 12.27 12.40 -2.46
C LEU A 14 11.56 12.85 -3.75
N PRO A 15 10.98 11.96 -4.56
CA PRO A 15 9.99 12.39 -5.53
C PRO A 15 8.90 13.08 -4.72
N MET A 16 8.88 14.42 -4.74
CA MET A 16 7.97 15.22 -3.89
C MET A 16 6.53 15.20 -4.40
N ALA A 17 6.21 14.34 -5.33
CA ALA A 17 4.88 14.27 -5.91
C ALA A 17 4.12 13.04 -5.41
N LEU A 18 2.96 13.32 -4.82
CA LEU A 18 1.97 12.27 -4.56
C LEU A 18 1.60 11.58 -5.89
N PRO A 19 1.51 10.24 -5.93
CA PRO A 19 1.04 9.52 -7.11
C PRO A 19 -0.29 10.08 -7.65
N ARG A 20 -0.45 10.08 -8.97
CA ARG A 20 -1.58 10.73 -9.67
C ARG A 20 -2.94 10.25 -9.18
N GLY A 21 -3.10 8.97 -8.89
CA GLY A 21 -4.33 8.39 -8.37
C GLY A 21 -4.75 9.02 -7.05
N PHE A 22 -3.81 9.25 -6.13
CA PHE A 22 -4.12 9.92 -4.86
C PHE A 22 -4.36 11.43 -5.03
N THR A 23 -3.67 12.08 -5.97
CA THR A 23 -3.95 13.48 -6.31
C THR A 23 -5.37 13.64 -6.87
N ALA A 24 -5.79 12.75 -7.76
CA ALA A 24 -7.14 12.74 -8.30
C ALA A 24 -8.18 12.43 -7.22
N LEU A 25 -7.87 11.51 -6.29
CA LEU A 25 -8.75 11.19 -5.16
C LEU A 25 -8.94 12.40 -4.23
N GLN A 26 -7.86 13.12 -3.91
CA GLN A 26 -7.91 14.33 -3.07
C GLN A 26 -8.77 15.44 -3.68
N GLN A 27 -8.85 15.51 -5.00
CA GLN A 27 -9.74 16.47 -5.68
C GLN A 27 -11.22 16.07 -5.62
N ARG A 28 -11.52 14.78 -5.46
CA ARG A 28 -12.89 14.24 -5.46
C ARG A 28 -13.47 14.06 -4.06
N LEU A 29 -12.60 13.85 -3.08
CA LEU A 29 -12.96 13.53 -1.71
C LEU A 29 -12.10 14.32 -0.72
N GLU A 30 -12.66 14.58 0.44
CA GLU A 30 -11.94 15.22 1.54
C GLU A 30 -11.01 14.21 2.21
N ILE A 31 -9.75 14.21 1.80
CA ILE A 31 -8.68 13.39 2.38
C ILE A 31 -7.83 14.25 3.29
N SER A 32 -7.61 13.82 4.52
CA SER A 32 -6.84 14.58 5.51
C SER A 32 -5.38 14.77 5.09
N ASP A 33 -4.79 15.92 5.43
CA ASP A 33 -3.38 16.21 5.18
C ASP A 33 -2.44 15.19 5.82
N SER A 34 -2.84 14.63 6.97
CA SER A 34 -2.09 13.57 7.64
C SER A 34 -2.06 12.28 6.82
N MET A 35 -3.17 11.94 6.16
CA MET A 35 -3.23 10.78 5.25
C MET A 35 -2.38 11.04 4.00
N ILE A 36 -2.49 12.22 3.39
CA ILE A 36 -1.66 12.61 2.25
C ILE A 36 -0.18 12.55 2.60
N SER A 37 0.20 13.06 3.77
CA SER A 37 1.58 12.97 4.25
C SER A 37 2.06 11.52 4.43
N LEU A 38 1.20 10.61 4.93
CA LEU A 38 1.52 9.19 5.05
C LEU A 38 1.76 8.56 3.66
N LEU A 39 0.83 8.76 2.74
CA LEU A 39 0.91 8.20 1.38
C LEU A 39 2.13 8.73 0.62
N THR A 40 2.42 10.03 0.72
CA THR A 40 3.61 10.63 0.11
C THR A 40 4.89 10.00 0.66
N ARG A 41 4.99 9.83 1.98
CA ARG A 41 6.16 9.18 2.60
C ARG A 41 6.30 7.73 2.17
N THR A 42 5.21 6.99 2.11
CA THR A 42 5.21 5.60 1.64
C THR A 42 5.69 5.50 0.19
N ALA A 43 5.25 6.43 -0.68
CA ALA A 43 5.67 6.48 -2.07
C ALA A 43 7.17 6.80 -2.26
N CYS A 44 7.77 7.49 -1.29
CA CYS A 44 9.16 7.94 -1.37
C CYS A 44 10.19 6.95 -0.81
N ILE A 45 9.78 5.78 -0.35
CA ILE A 45 10.73 4.80 0.19
C ILE A 45 11.47 4.13 -0.97
N ASP A 46 12.78 4.35 -1.02
CA ASP A 46 13.67 3.64 -1.94
C ASP A 46 14.24 2.40 -1.23
N TYR A 47 13.78 1.24 -1.67
CA TYR A 47 14.19 -0.06 -1.13
C TYR A 47 15.41 -0.66 -1.85
N VAL A 48 15.89 -0.02 -2.91
CA VAL A 48 16.86 -0.62 -3.84
C VAL A 48 18.27 -0.08 -3.62
N SER A 49 18.42 1.11 -3.04
CA SER A 49 19.74 1.73 -2.87
C SER A 49 20.59 1.02 -1.83
N PRO A 50 21.78 0.51 -2.18
CA PRO A 50 22.68 -0.17 -1.25
C PRO A 50 23.19 0.78 -0.15
N GLY A 51 23.37 0.26 1.06
CA GLY A 51 23.91 1.02 2.20
C GLY A 51 22.86 1.82 3.01
N VAL A 52 21.58 1.63 2.74
CA VAL A 52 20.46 2.34 3.41
C VAL A 52 19.82 1.48 4.52
N GLU A 53 20.27 0.24 4.70
CA GLU A 53 19.63 -0.78 5.54
C GLU A 53 19.22 -0.31 6.94
N GLY A 54 20.13 0.30 7.70
CA GLY A 54 19.80 0.78 9.05
C GLY A 54 18.85 1.97 9.09
N ARG A 55 18.95 2.86 8.10
CA ARG A 55 18.05 4.02 7.96
C ARG A 55 16.68 3.60 7.46
N LEU A 56 16.64 2.63 6.55
CA LEU A 56 15.40 2.06 6.03
C LEU A 56 14.59 1.44 7.17
N HIS A 57 15.24 0.66 8.03
CA HIS A 57 14.58 0.06 9.20
C HIS A 57 13.90 1.12 10.08
N GLN A 58 14.60 2.20 10.41
CA GLN A 58 14.04 3.28 11.21
C GLN A 58 12.86 3.97 10.49
N LEU A 59 13.02 4.26 9.19
CA LEU A 59 11.95 4.89 8.39
C LEU A 59 10.69 4.03 8.28
N LEU A 60 10.86 2.72 8.08
CA LEU A 60 9.73 1.78 8.03
C LEU A 60 9.02 1.72 9.36
N PHE A 61 9.78 1.63 10.46
CA PHE A 61 9.23 1.61 11.81
C PHE A 61 8.46 2.90 12.14
N ASP A 62 9.03 4.06 11.82
CA ASP A 62 8.37 5.36 12.01
C ASP A 62 7.08 5.48 11.20
N LEU A 63 7.06 4.93 9.97
CA LEU A 63 5.85 4.91 9.14
C LEU A 63 4.77 4.01 9.72
N ILE A 64 5.12 2.82 10.22
CA ILE A 64 4.17 1.90 10.85
C ILE A 64 3.56 2.52 12.10
N ILE A 65 4.38 3.13 12.96
CA ILE A 65 3.90 3.84 14.16
C ILE A 65 2.99 4.99 13.77
N LYS A 66 3.39 5.80 12.78
CA LYS A 66 2.58 6.92 12.30
C LYS A 66 1.25 6.45 11.70
N ALA A 67 1.27 5.38 10.92
CA ALA A 67 0.05 4.79 10.39
C ALA A 67 -0.88 4.30 11.50
N GLY A 68 -0.36 3.65 12.52
CA GLY A 68 -1.13 3.22 13.69
C GLY A 68 -1.77 4.40 14.45
N SER A 69 -1.02 5.48 14.67
CA SER A 69 -1.55 6.68 15.35
C SER A 69 -2.65 7.39 14.54
N LEU A 70 -2.60 7.33 13.21
CA LEU A 70 -3.65 7.86 12.33
C LEU A 70 -4.97 7.09 12.43
N GLY A 71 -4.96 5.83 12.88
CA GLY A 71 -6.17 5.06 13.10
C GLY A 71 -7.18 5.73 14.01
N LEU A 72 -6.71 6.49 15.01
CA LEU A 72 -7.55 7.26 15.90
C LEU A 72 -8.13 8.54 15.26
N ILE A 73 -7.45 9.09 14.26
CA ILE A 73 -7.82 10.36 13.64
C ILE A 73 -8.72 10.13 12.41
N THR A 74 -8.55 9.01 11.71
CA THR A 74 -9.32 8.72 10.48
C THR A 74 -10.76 8.29 10.75
N GLN A 75 -11.17 8.12 11.99
CA GLN A 75 -12.56 7.83 12.35
C GLN A 75 -13.51 9.00 12.04
N SER A 76 -13.02 10.23 11.94
CA SER A 76 -13.82 11.43 11.64
C SER A 76 -13.80 11.83 10.15
N GLY A 77 -13.02 11.16 9.32
CA GLY A 77 -12.86 11.47 7.89
C GLY A 77 -13.60 10.49 6.97
N HIS A 78 -13.38 10.64 5.66
CA HIS A 78 -13.98 9.76 4.66
C HIS A 78 -13.56 8.29 4.91
N PRO A 79 -14.49 7.31 4.92
CA PRO A 79 -14.22 5.91 5.32
C PRO A 79 -13.10 5.24 4.50
N ILE A 80 -12.89 5.64 3.25
CA ILE A 80 -11.81 5.13 2.40
C ILE A 80 -10.41 5.34 3.02
N GLN A 81 -10.23 6.36 3.87
CA GLN A 81 -8.93 6.65 4.50
C GLN A 81 -8.42 5.50 5.36
N SER A 82 -9.32 4.78 6.03
CA SER A 82 -8.95 3.60 6.82
C SER A 82 -8.37 2.49 5.93
N HIS A 83 -8.98 2.26 4.76
CA HIS A 83 -8.49 1.28 3.78
C HIS A 83 -7.13 1.68 3.21
N LEU A 84 -6.98 2.97 2.82
CA LEU A 84 -5.73 3.49 2.29
C LEU A 84 -4.59 3.40 3.31
N ARG A 85 -4.87 3.72 4.57
CA ARG A 85 -3.91 3.63 5.67
C ARG A 85 -3.43 2.20 5.87
N ILE A 86 -4.35 1.25 5.94
CA ILE A 86 -4.01 -0.17 6.12
C ILE A 86 -3.25 -0.70 4.92
N ALA A 87 -3.68 -0.37 3.70
CA ALA A 87 -3.00 -0.78 2.47
C ALA A 87 -1.54 -0.25 2.43
N ALA A 88 -1.33 1.03 2.77
CA ALA A 88 0.00 1.62 2.85
C ALA A 88 0.86 0.94 3.93
N THR A 89 0.28 0.61 5.09
CA THR A 89 0.97 -0.09 6.18
C THR A 89 1.38 -1.50 5.75
N CYS A 90 0.45 -2.27 5.21
CA CYS A 90 0.71 -3.63 4.73
C CYS A 90 1.77 -3.64 3.63
N LEU A 91 1.67 -2.72 2.67
CA LEU A 91 2.65 -2.57 1.60
C LEU A 91 4.04 -2.24 2.15
N THR A 92 4.14 -1.32 3.11
CA THR A 92 5.39 -0.93 3.77
C THR A 92 6.05 -2.12 4.47
N ILE A 93 5.28 -2.90 5.22
CA ILE A 93 5.76 -4.11 5.91
C ILE A 93 6.24 -5.15 4.88
N TYR A 94 5.43 -5.41 3.87
CA TYR A 94 5.74 -6.38 2.82
C TYR A 94 7.04 -6.04 2.08
N GLN A 95 7.21 -4.78 1.69
CA GLN A 95 8.44 -4.32 1.06
C GLN A 95 9.65 -4.45 1.98
N GLY A 96 9.51 -4.09 3.26
CA GLY A 96 10.57 -4.26 4.26
C GLY A 96 11.02 -5.72 4.39
N GLN A 97 10.08 -6.66 4.38
CA GLN A 97 10.38 -8.10 4.44
C GLN A 97 11.12 -8.61 3.21
N HIS A 98 10.81 -8.08 2.01
CA HIS A 98 11.36 -8.58 0.74
C HIS A 98 12.64 -7.86 0.32
N ALA A 99 12.85 -6.60 0.69
CA ALA A 99 14.01 -5.82 0.27
C ALA A 99 15.31 -6.28 0.92
N ASN A 100 15.26 -6.75 2.17
CA ASN A 100 16.43 -7.04 2.98
C ASN A 100 16.56 -8.52 3.37
N GLY A 101 15.90 -9.40 2.64
CA GLY A 101 15.97 -10.84 2.88
C GLY A 101 15.57 -11.25 4.31
N ALA A 102 16.30 -12.17 4.93
CA ALA A 102 15.95 -12.73 6.22
C ALA A 102 16.02 -11.74 7.41
N CYS A 103 16.63 -10.56 7.26
CA CYS A 103 16.79 -9.60 8.37
C CYS A 103 15.47 -9.11 8.95
N PHE A 104 14.47 -8.87 8.13
CA PHE A 104 13.18 -8.34 8.59
C PHE A 104 12.11 -9.42 8.78
N ALA A 105 12.22 -10.55 8.08
CA ALA A 105 11.24 -11.63 8.13
C ALA A 105 11.01 -12.18 9.55
N ASN A 106 12.04 -12.12 10.40
CA ASN A 106 12.00 -12.60 11.80
C ASN A 106 11.90 -11.47 12.84
N ASP A 107 11.82 -10.20 12.42
CA ASP A 107 11.65 -9.10 13.36
C ASP A 107 10.22 -9.10 13.91
N ARG A 108 10.09 -9.46 15.19
CA ARG A 108 8.80 -9.53 15.89
C ARG A 108 7.92 -8.27 15.74
N ARG A 109 8.55 -7.11 15.58
CA ARG A 109 7.83 -5.84 15.41
C ARG A 109 7.06 -5.78 14.09
N TYR A 110 7.63 -6.35 13.01
CA TYR A 110 6.93 -6.42 11.73
C TYR A 110 5.82 -7.47 11.74
N ILE A 111 6.05 -8.61 12.39
CA ILE A 111 5.02 -9.65 12.55
C ILE A 111 3.83 -9.07 13.30
N LEU A 112 4.06 -8.46 14.47
CA LEU A 112 3.00 -7.83 15.27
C LEU A 112 2.31 -6.69 14.51
N GLY A 113 3.06 -5.89 13.74
CA GLY A 113 2.49 -4.84 12.91
C GLY A 113 1.56 -5.39 11.81
N LEU A 114 1.91 -6.50 11.20
CA LEU A 114 1.08 -7.17 10.18
C LEU A 114 -0.17 -7.80 10.81
N GLU A 115 -0.03 -8.45 11.97
CA GLU A 115 -1.16 -9.02 12.73
C GLU A 115 -2.14 -7.93 13.17
N ALA A 116 -1.63 -6.77 13.64
CA ALA A 116 -2.45 -5.63 14.00
C ALA A 116 -3.19 -5.07 12.77
N ALA A 117 -2.48 -4.87 11.65
CA ALA A 117 -3.08 -4.42 10.41
C ALA A 117 -4.15 -5.39 9.91
N TRP A 118 -3.90 -6.70 10.00
CA TRP A 118 -4.89 -7.71 9.63
C TRP A 118 -6.13 -7.66 10.52
N SER A 119 -5.96 -7.52 11.83
CA SER A 119 -7.07 -7.37 12.76
C SER A 119 -7.93 -6.15 12.44
N GLU A 120 -7.32 -5.04 12.04
CA GLU A 120 -8.04 -3.85 11.58
C GLU A 120 -8.76 -4.09 10.24
N VAL A 121 -8.19 -4.86 9.32
CA VAL A 121 -8.85 -5.22 8.04
C VAL A 121 -10.21 -5.88 8.28
N LEU A 122 -10.32 -6.74 9.30
CA LEU A 122 -11.56 -7.42 9.61
C LEU A 122 -12.66 -6.48 10.12
N LEU A 123 -12.28 -5.30 10.63
CA LEU A 123 -13.18 -4.27 11.14
C LEU A 123 -13.55 -3.20 10.09
N LEU A 124 -12.95 -3.25 8.89
CA LEU A 124 -13.21 -2.27 7.85
C LEU A 124 -14.65 -2.34 7.33
N ASP A 125 -15.24 -1.18 7.13
CA ASP A 125 -16.53 -1.07 6.44
C ASP A 125 -16.35 -1.35 4.94
N LYS A 126 -16.79 -2.53 4.52
CA LYS A 126 -16.73 -2.94 3.11
C LYS A 126 -17.61 -2.08 2.20
N ALA A 127 -18.66 -1.45 2.72
CA ALA A 127 -19.52 -0.56 1.94
C ALA A 127 -18.76 0.67 1.43
N ALA A 128 -17.77 1.14 2.19
CA ALA A 128 -16.91 2.24 1.77
C ALA A 128 -16.09 1.95 0.50
N LEU A 129 -15.85 0.67 0.19
CA LEU A 129 -15.14 0.26 -1.03
C LEU A 129 -16.01 0.37 -2.29
N SER A 130 -17.32 0.43 -2.14
CA SER A 130 -18.27 0.47 -3.27
C SER A 130 -18.61 1.90 -3.70
N GLU A 131 -17.98 2.91 -3.14
CA GLU A 131 -18.23 4.29 -3.52
C GLU A 131 -17.59 4.63 -4.87
N PRO A 132 -18.36 5.08 -5.88
CA PRO A 132 -17.85 5.33 -7.23
C PRO A 132 -16.71 6.34 -7.30
N LYS A 133 -16.73 7.36 -6.43
CA LYS A 133 -15.69 8.41 -6.39
C LYS A 133 -14.32 7.91 -5.95
N SER A 134 -14.27 6.81 -5.20
CA SER A 134 -13.04 6.19 -4.70
C SER A 134 -12.73 4.83 -5.34
N ALA A 135 -13.49 4.38 -6.34
CA ALA A 135 -13.40 3.02 -6.89
C ALA A 135 -11.97 2.60 -7.29
N GLU A 136 -11.22 3.46 -7.96
CA GLU A 136 -9.83 3.19 -8.34
C GLU A 136 -8.91 3.05 -7.11
N ALA A 137 -9.08 3.91 -6.11
CA ALA A 137 -8.32 3.87 -4.87
C ALA A 137 -8.73 2.66 -4.00
N SER A 138 -10.02 2.30 -4.02
CA SER A 138 -10.54 1.08 -3.39
C SER A 138 -9.93 -0.17 -4.03
N LEU A 139 -9.85 -0.20 -5.36
CA LEU A 139 -9.21 -1.29 -6.10
C LEU A 139 -7.74 -1.44 -5.67
N TRP A 140 -6.99 -0.34 -5.66
CA TRP A 140 -5.60 -0.34 -5.20
C TRP A 140 -5.47 -0.85 -3.77
N ALA A 141 -6.27 -0.32 -2.84
CA ALA A 141 -6.22 -0.70 -1.44
C ALA A 141 -6.48 -2.20 -1.23
N VAL A 142 -7.52 -2.73 -1.88
CA VAL A 142 -7.88 -4.14 -1.77
C VAL A 142 -6.80 -5.04 -2.37
N PHE A 143 -6.22 -4.68 -3.53
CA PHE A 143 -5.09 -5.43 -4.09
C PHE A 143 -3.89 -5.44 -3.15
N MET A 144 -3.48 -4.27 -2.63
CA MET A 144 -2.33 -4.18 -1.73
C MET A 144 -2.56 -4.99 -0.45
N ILE A 145 -3.70 -4.84 0.21
CA ILE A 145 -4.01 -5.62 1.42
C ILE A 145 -3.99 -7.12 1.11
N SER A 146 -4.68 -7.56 0.06
CA SER A 146 -4.82 -8.98 -0.25
C SER A 146 -3.49 -9.65 -0.59
N VAL A 147 -2.68 -8.99 -1.40
CA VAL A 147 -1.39 -9.53 -1.86
C VAL A 147 -0.35 -9.54 -0.74
N THR A 148 -0.30 -8.49 0.07
CA THR A 148 0.74 -8.34 1.09
C THR A 148 0.45 -9.13 2.37
N THR A 149 -0.82 -9.37 2.68
CA THR A 149 -1.21 -10.17 3.85
C THR A 149 -1.37 -11.65 3.54
N GLY A 150 -1.32 -12.04 2.26
CA GLY A 150 -1.64 -13.41 1.83
C GLY A 150 -3.10 -13.76 2.09
N ALA A 151 -3.95 -12.78 2.38
CA ALA A 151 -5.37 -12.98 2.59
C ALA A 151 -5.96 -13.57 1.31
N THR A 152 -6.51 -14.77 1.43
CA THR A 152 -7.16 -15.41 0.31
C THR A 152 -8.25 -14.50 -0.24
N ALA A 153 -8.45 -14.54 -1.54
CA ALA A 153 -9.45 -13.78 -2.28
C ALA A 153 -10.86 -13.72 -1.63
N GLY A 154 -11.16 -14.66 -0.72
CA GLY A 154 -12.47 -14.81 -0.13
C GLY A 154 -13.00 -13.62 0.66
N PHE A 155 -12.14 -12.86 1.35
CA PHE A 155 -12.60 -11.76 2.20
C PHE A 155 -13.10 -10.56 1.40
N PHE A 156 -12.38 -10.19 0.32
CA PHE A 156 -12.72 -9.05 -0.53
C PHE A 156 -13.28 -9.46 -1.90
N TYR A 157 -13.60 -10.75 -2.08
CA TYR A 157 -13.96 -11.29 -3.38
C TYR A 157 -15.13 -10.54 -4.04
N GLN A 158 -16.22 -10.34 -3.28
CA GLN A 158 -17.40 -9.65 -3.81
C GLN A 158 -17.09 -8.19 -4.17
N GLN A 159 -16.38 -7.49 -3.29
CA GLN A 159 -16.00 -6.09 -3.50
C GLN A 159 -15.08 -5.96 -4.72
N LEU A 160 -14.10 -6.86 -4.86
CA LEU A 160 -13.22 -6.85 -6.04
C LEU A 160 -13.97 -7.12 -7.32
N HIS A 161 -14.86 -8.09 -7.32
CA HIS A 161 -15.67 -8.40 -8.48
C HIS A 161 -16.52 -7.19 -8.90
N THR A 162 -17.21 -6.55 -7.95
CA THR A 162 -17.98 -5.33 -8.19
C THR A 162 -17.09 -4.21 -8.72
N LEU A 163 -15.95 -3.93 -8.07
CA LEU A 163 -15.01 -2.88 -8.51
C LEU A 163 -14.49 -3.12 -9.94
N LEU A 164 -14.15 -4.36 -10.29
CA LEU A 164 -13.71 -4.70 -11.64
C LEU A 164 -14.81 -4.48 -12.68
N GLN A 165 -16.06 -4.79 -12.32
CA GLN A 165 -17.23 -4.55 -13.20
C GLN A 165 -17.51 -3.06 -13.34
N ASP A 166 -17.57 -2.31 -12.24
CA ASP A 166 -17.87 -0.88 -12.24
C ASP A 166 -16.82 -0.07 -13.02
N LEU A 167 -15.54 -0.47 -12.90
CA LEU A 167 -14.43 0.12 -13.64
C LEU A 167 -14.24 -0.49 -15.05
N GLN A 168 -15.07 -1.45 -15.45
CA GLN A 168 -15.02 -2.14 -16.74
C GLN A 168 -13.65 -2.78 -17.05
N LEU A 169 -12.99 -3.32 -16.03
CA LEU A 169 -11.65 -3.92 -16.12
C LEU A 169 -11.75 -5.43 -16.36
N GLN A 170 -11.57 -5.85 -17.61
CA GLN A 170 -11.71 -7.24 -18.02
C GLN A 170 -10.37 -7.99 -18.13
N TYR A 171 -9.26 -7.27 -18.29
CA TYR A 171 -7.94 -7.84 -18.52
C TYR A 171 -6.94 -7.32 -17.51
N TRP A 172 -5.95 -8.15 -17.17
CA TRP A 172 -4.88 -7.78 -16.24
C TRP A 172 -4.21 -6.44 -16.59
N GLU A 173 -3.94 -6.20 -17.86
CA GLU A 173 -3.25 -4.97 -18.27
C GLU A 173 -4.05 -3.68 -17.98
N GLN A 174 -5.38 -3.77 -17.97
CA GLN A 174 -6.24 -2.66 -17.57
C GLN A 174 -6.17 -2.44 -16.05
N VAL A 175 -6.27 -3.52 -15.27
CA VAL A 175 -6.13 -3.48 -13.80
C VAL A 175 -4.75 -2.92 -13.43
N ARG A 176 -3.69 -3.45 -14.03
CA ARG A 176 -2.31 -3.00 -13.80
C ARG A 176 -2.13 -1.51 -14.08
N ARG A 177 -2.76 -1.00 -15.13
CA ARG A 177 -2.71 0.43 -15.47
C ARG A 177 -3.32 1.29 -14.37
N VAL A 178 -4.45 0.89 -13.80
CA VAL A 178 -5.05 1.58 -12.64
C VAL A 178 -4.12 1.51 -11.43
N LEU A 179 -3.57 0.34 -11.11
CA LEU A 179 -2.68 0.19 -9.95
C LEU A 179 -1.41 1.05 -10.06
N LEU A 180 -0.89 1.25 -11.28
CA LEU A 180 0.29 2.09 -11.54
C LEU A 180 0.07 3.59 -11.30
N GLU A 181 -1.17 4.05 -11.21
CA GLU A 181 -1.48 5.44 -10.83
C GLU A 181 -1.31 5.70 -9.32
N PHE A 182 -1.14 4.64 -8.53
CA PHE A 182 -0.96 4.66 -7.08
C PHE A 182 0.45 4.21 -6.67
N ILE A 183 0.68 3.96 -5.37
CA ILE A 183 1.96 3.40 -4.90
C ILE A 183 2.02 1.93 -5.36
N TYR A 184 2.81 1.70 -6.39
CA TYR A 184 2.93 0.38 -7.00
C TYR A 184 4.40 0.03 -7.28
N PRO A 185 5.13 -0.52 -6.29
CA PRO A 185 6.52 -0.94 -6.46
C PRO A 185 6.59 -2.20 -7.31
N VAL A 186 6.69 -2.02 -8.63
CA VAL A 186 6.60 -3.05 -9.67
C VAL A 186 7.46 -4.28 -9.35
N SER A 187 8.70 -4.06 -8.90
CA SER A 187 9.65 -5.15 -8.59
C SER A 187 9.17 -6.10 -7.48
N PHE A 188 8.26 -5.64 -6.59
CA PHE A 188 7.80 -6.42 -5.45
C PHE A 188 6.39 -6.98 -5.64
N VAL A 189 5.48 -6.20 -6.23
CA VAL A 189 4.06 -6.54 -6.21
C VAL A 189 3.45 -6.93 -7.55
N ASP A 190 4.11 -6.67 -8.68
CA ASP A 190 3.52 -6.88 -10.02
C ASP A 190 3.14 -8.35 -10.25
N GLN A 191 4.08 -9.27 -10.04
CA GLN A 191 3.81 -10.69 -10.21
C GLN A 191 2.81 -11.25 -9.19
N PRO A 192 2.92 -10.96 -7.87
CA PRO A 192 1.89 -11.31 -6.90
C PRO A 192 0.49 -10.79 -7.25
N CYS A 193 0.36 -9.52 -7.67
CA CYS A 193 -0.92 -8.94 -8.08
C CYS A 193 -1.50 -9.64 -9.32
N LYS A 194 -0.66 -9.94 -10.30
CA LYS A 194 -1.08 -10.69 -11.50
C LYS A 194 -1.59 -12.07 -11.15
N THR A 195 -0.87 -12.80 -10.30
CA THR A 195 -1.27 -14.13 -9.83
C THR A 195 -2.60 -14.07 -9.08
N PHE A 196 -2.76 -13.10 -8.20
CA PHE A 196 -4.00 -12.85 -7.45
C PHE A 196 -5.17 -12.57 -8.39
N TYR A 197 -5.01 -11.68 -9.38
CA TYR A 197 -6.02 -11.39 -10.39
C TYR A 197 -6.48 -12.65 -11.13
N HIS A 198 -5.55 -13.49 -11.61
CA HIS A 198 -5.92 -14.73 -12.31
C HIS A 198 -6.62 -15.72 -11.41
N SER A 199 -6.27 -15.79 -10.11
CA SER A 199 -6.98 -16.65 -9.15
C SER A 199 -8.42 -16.19 -8.94
N LEU A 200 -8.69 -14.88 -8.95
CA LEU A 200 -10.05 -14.34 -8.91
C LEU A 200 -10.86 -14.74 -10.15
N GLN A 201 -10.28 -14.60 -11.34
CA GLN A 201 -10.96 -14.95 -12.59
C GLN A 201 -11.30 -16.46 -12.64
N ALA A 202 -10.40 -17.32 -12.19
CA ALA A 202 -10.64 -18.76 -12.13
C ALA A 202 -11.80 -19.12 -11.19
N GLN A 203 -11.95 -18.41 -10.06
CA GLN A 203 -13.06 -18.63 -9.12
C GLN A 203 -14.42 -18.19 -9.69
N VAL A 204 -14.44 -17.17 -10.57
CA VAL A 204 -15.67 -16.74 -11.27
C VAL A 204 -16.10 -17.80 -12.29
N ALA A 205 -15.15 -18.35 -13.03
CA ALA A 205 -15.43 -19.33 -14.07
C ALA A 205 -15.89 -20.70 -13.53
N ALA A 206 -15.63 -20.97 -12.25
CA ALA A 206 -15.99 -22.22 -11.57
C ALA A 206 -17.39 -22.22 -10.91
N LYS A 207 -18.09 -21.08 -10.92
CA LYS A 207 -19.45 -20.91 -10.42
C LYS A 207 -20.46 -20.86 -11.54
#